data_7d2c92f2183f2a219f5a7c5e190ab6ef
#
_entry.id   7d2c92f2183f2a219f5a7c5e190ab6ef
#
_cell.length_a   1.000
_cell.length_b   1.000
_cell.length_c   1.000
_cell.angle_alpha   90.00
_cell.angle_beta   90.00
_cell.angle_gamma   90.00
#
_symmetry.space_group_name_H-M   'P 1'
#
loop_
_entity.id
_entity.type
_entity.pdbx_description
1 polymer ?
#
loop_
_entity_poly.entity_id
_entity_poly.type
_entity_poly.pdbx_seq_one_letter_code
_entity_poly.pdbx_strand_id
1 'polypeptide(L)' 'MPRLKLTQTGSTIGQSPRHRGTLRALGLGRIGKSREHDVTPAFQGMLRKVRHLVKVEEI' A
#
# COMPACT_ATOMS: atom_id res chain seq x y z
N MET A 1 5.66 18.88 -1.02
CA MET A 1 5.18 17.73 -1.79
C MET A 1 4.20 16.93 -0.95
N PRO A 2 3.06 16.56 -1.48
CA PRO A 2 2.12 15.76 -0.69
C PRO A 2 2.70 14.38 -0.40
N ARG A 3 2.48 13.93 0.81
CA ARG A 3 2.89 12.58 1.24
C ARG A 3 1.70 11.88 1.83
N LEU A 4 1.64 10.58 1.65
CA LEU A 4 0.58 9.75 2.20
C LEU A 4 1.20 8.66 3.07
N LYS A 5 0.52 8.35 4.15
CA LYS A 5 0.87 7.23 5.02
C LYS A 5 -0.09 6.10 4.72
N LEU A 6 0.47 4.95 4.37
CA LEU A 6 -0.30 3.74 4.10
C LEU A 6 -0.13 2.78 5.26
N THR A 7 -1.24 2.26 5.76
CA THR A 7 -1.25 1.23 6.80
C THR A 7 -2.00 0.03 6.23
N GLN A 8 -1.36 -1.12 6.25
CA GLN A 8 -2.01 -2.34 5.76
C GLN A 8 -3.06 -2.80 6.76
N THR A 9 -4.29 -2.92 6.29
CA THR A 9 -5.42 -3.37 7.12
C THR A 9 -5.93 -4.74 6.71
N GLY A 10 -5.62 -5.18 5.49
CA GLY A 10 -6.05 -6.47 4.96
C GLY A 10 -4.90 -7.47 4.88
N SER A 11 -5.22 -8.74 5.08
CA SER A 11 -4.23 -9.82 4.97
C SER A 11 -3.86 -10.09 3.52
N THR A 12 -2.60 -10.50 3.29
CA THR A 12 -2.15 -10.97 1.98
C THR A 12 -2.56 -12.42 1.72
N ILE A 13 -3.06 -13.11 2.73
CA ILE A 13 -3.50 -14.50 2.60
C ILE A 13 -4.71 -14.54 1.67
N GLY A 14 -4.63 -15.36 0.63
CA GLY A 14 -5.69 -15.44 -0.37
C GLY A 14 -5.61 -14.39 -1.47
N GLN A 15 -4.67 -13.46 -1.39
CA GLN A 15 -4.47 -12.46 -2.44
C GLN A 15 -3.59 -12.99 -3.54
N SER A 16 -3.72 -12.42 -4.75
CA SER A 16 -2.90 -12.83 -5.88
C SER A 16 -1.43 -12.47 -5.63
N PRO A 17 -0.48 -13.18 -6.28
CA PRO A 17 0.93 -12.83 -6.18
C PRO A 17 1.22 -11.39 -6.61
N ARG A 18 0.43 -10.84 -7.53
CA ARG A 18 0.58 -9.44 -7.96
C ARG A 18 0.31 -8.47 -6.83
N HIS A 19 -0.77 -8.68 -6.06
CA HIS A 19 -1.10 -7.84 -4.91
C HIS A 19 -0.03 -7.93 -3.84
N ARG A 20 0.47 -9.13 -3.59
CA ARG A 20 1.55 -9.34 -2.63
C ARG A 20 2.82 -8.61 -3.05
N GLY A 21 3.18 -8.70 -4.32
CA GLY A 21 4.33 -7.99 -4.87
C GLY A 21 4.17 -6.48 -4.78
N THR A 22 2.97 -5.98 -5.05
CA THR A 22 2.68 -4.55 -4.96
C THR A 22 2.80 -4.05 -3.53
N LEU A 23 2.25 -4.79 -2.55
CA LEU A 23 2.39 -4.43 -1.14
C LEU A 23 3.85 -4.43 -0.70
N ARG A 24 4.63 -5.40 -1.17
CA ARG A 24 6.07 -5.46 -0.90
C ARG A 24 6.80 -4.25 -1.45
N ALA A 25 6.48 -3.85 -2.68
CA ALA A 25 7.08 -2.69 -3.31
C ALA A 25 6.76 -1.42 -2.55
N LEU A 26 5.59 -1.36 -1.91
CA LEU A 26 5.18 -0.24 -1.07
C LEU A 26 5.80 -0.31 0.33
N GLY A 27 6.56 -1.35 0.64
CA GLY A 27 7.17 -1.51 1.96
C GLY A 27 6.22 -2.10 2.99
N LEU A 28 5.11 -2.66 2.54
CA LEU A 28 4.11 -3.30 3.39
C LEU A 28 4.25 -4.82 3.26
N GLY A 29 3.32 -5.57 3.79
CA GLY A 29 3.33 -7.03 3.71
C GLY A 29 2.71 -7.68 4.92
N ARG A 30 2.40 -6.89 5.94
CA ARG A 30 1.77 -7.35 7.18
C ARG A 30 0.67 -6.41 7.59
N ILE A 31 -0.36 -6.95 8.21
CA ILE A 31 -1.42 -6.14 8.83
C ILE A 31 -0.78 -5.27 9.92
N GLY A 32 -1.12 -4.00 9.92
CA GLY A 32 -0.61 -3.03 10.89
C GLY A 32 0.70 -2.35 10.50
N LYS A 33 1.37 -2.83 9.47
CA LYS A 33 2.59 -2.19 9.00
C LYS A 33 2.25 -0.91 8.25
N SER A 34 2.99 0.16 8.52
CA SER A 34 2.78 1.47 7.90
C SER A 34 4.03 1.96 7.19
N ARG A 35 3.81 2.74 6.13
CA ARG A 35 4.90 3.41 5.40
C ARG A 35 4.40 4.72 4.84
N GLU A 36 5.30 5.71 4.79
CA GLU A 36 5.03 7.00 4.15
C GLU A 36 5.60 7.00 2.75
N HIS A 37 4.87 7.59 1.83
CA HIS A 37 5.28 7.66 0.42
C HIS A 37 4.97 9.01 -0.17
N ASP A 38 5.83 9.45 -1.08
CA ASP A 38 5.54 10.62 -1.91
C ASP A 38 4.51 10.22 -2.97
N VAL A 39 3.60 11.13 -3.26
CA VAL A 39 2.56 10.88 -4.26
C VAL A 39 3.15 11.08 -5.66
N THR A 40 3.40 9.99 -6.34
CA THR A 40 3.90 9.98 -7.71
C THR A 40 2.94 9.19 -8.59
N PRO A 41 2.98 9.35 -9.93
CA PRO A 41 2.14 8.53 -10.80
C PRO A 41 2.35 7.03 -10.62
N ALA A 42 3.60 6.60 -10.43
CA ALA A 42 3.91 5.18 -10.18
C ALA A 42 3.29 4.69 -8.88
N PHE A 43 3.40 5.50 -7.82
CA PHE A 43 2.82 5.19 -6.53
C PHE A 43 1.30 5.06 -6.62
N GLN A 44 0.65 6.01 -7.31
CA GLN A 44 -0.80 6.00 -7.48
C GLN A 44 -1.26 4.74 -8.19
N GLY A 45 -0.52 4.29 -9.20
CA GLY A 45 -0.83 3.07 -9.92
C GLY A 45 -0.74 1.83 -9.03
N MET A 46 0.26 1.77 -8.17
CA MET A 46 0.40 0.67 -7.22
C MET A 46 -0.70 0.70 -6.15
N LEU A 47 -0.97 1.88 -5.62
CA LEU A 47 -1.99 2.06 -4.58
C LEU A 47 -3.37 1.61 -5.08
N ARG A 48 -3.70 1.95 -6.31
CA ARG A 48 -4.99 1.61 -6.90
C ARG A 48 -5.26 0.10 -6.87
N LYS A 49 -4.22 -0.70 -7.01
CA LYS A 49 -4.35 -2.16 -7.02
C LYS A 49 -4.61 -2.75 -5.65
N VAL A 50 -4.15 -2.09 -4.59
CA VAL A 50 -4.23 -2.63 -3.23
C VAL A 50 -5.01 -1.73 -2.26
N ARG A 51 -5.78 -0.78 -2.76
CA ARG A 51 -6.57 0.13 -1.92
C ARG A 51 -7.43 -0.59 -0.90
N HIS A 52 -8.00 -1.71 -1.29
CA HIS A 52 -8.86 -2.49 -0.41
C HIS A 52 -8.12 -3.17 0.74
N LEU A 53 -6.80 -3.15 0.70
CA LEU A 53 -5.96 -3.78 1.72
C LEU A 53 -5.24 -2.78 2.60
N VAL A 54 -5.36 -1.49 2.32
CA VAL A 54 -4.62 -0.46 3.04
C VAL A 54 -5.53 0.71 3.43
N LYS A 55 -5.15 1.39 4.49
CA LYS A 55 -5.75 2.65 4.90
C LYS A 55 -4.80 3.77 4.48
N VAL A 56 -5.35 4.79 3.83
CA VAL A 56 -4.57 5.94 3.35
C VAL A 56 -4.84 7.12 4.25
N GLU A 57 -3.76 7.75 4.73
CA GLU A 57 -3.86 8.95 5.55
C GLU A 57 -2.96 10.03 4.98
N GLU A 58 -3.43 11.25 4.95
CA GLU A 58 -2.61 12.40 4.58
C GLU A 58 -1.74 12.80 5.77
N ILE A 59 -0.52 13.19 5.46
CA ILE A 59 0.43 13.64 6.48
C ILE A 59 0.64 15.14 6.33
#